data_27de58c7c416f829d18495f8b8f8d245
#
_entry.id   27de58c7c416f829d18495f8b8f8d245
#
_cell.length_a   1.000
_cell.length_b   1.000
_cell.length_c   1.000
_cell.angle_alpha   90.00
_cell.angle_beta   90.00
_cell.angle_gamma   90.00
#
_symmetry.space_group_name_H-M   'P 1'
#
loop_
_entity.id
_entity.type
_entity.pdbx_description
1 polymer ?
#
loop_
_entity_poly.entity_id
_entity_poly.type
_entity_poly.pdbx_seq_one_letter_code
_entity_poly.pdbx_strand_id
1 'polypeptide(L)'
;SAGDARIEFVDGGGALTVLKEKEALIEGEVVDATRMSVKALRAFFEEQIADAKAQNILFSLHLKATMMKVSDPVLFGHAVTVFFRDVFEKHADTFAQLGVDANNGLGDVATKIAGLPADQKATIEADIQACMDAGPDLYMVNSDKGITNLHVPSDVIIDASMPSIIRGGGKGWGQDGEEGDTKCV
;
A
#
# COMPACT_ATOMS: atom_id res chain seq x y z
N SER A 1 -3.24 -30.73 -24.07
CA SER A 1 -4.57 -31.31 -23.85
C SER A 1 -5.31 -30.51 -22.79
N ALA A 2 -6.64 -30.45 -22.88
CA ALA A 2 -7.46 -29.92 -21.81
C ALA A 2 -7.31 -30.74 -20.53
N GLY A 3 -7.52 -30.14 -19.39
CA GLY A 3 -7.37 -30.76 -18.08
C GLY A 3 -7.85 -29.87 -16.96
N ASP A 4 -7.50 -30.25 -15.74
CA ASP A 4 -7.79 -29.47 -14.53
C ASP A 4 -6.49 -29.21 -13.76
N ALA A 5 -6.38 -28.03 -13.16
CA ALA A 5 -5.36 -27.69 -12.17
C ALA A 5 -5.99 -27.56 -10.78
N ARG A 6 -5.19 -27.80 -9.74
CA ARG A 6 -5.54 -27.54 -8.33
C ARG A 6 -4.51 -26.62 -7.73
N ILE A 7 -4.95 -25.65 -6.93
CA ILE A 7 -4.05 -24.71 -6.25
C ILE A 7 -3.94 -25.14 -4.79
N GLU A 8 -2.71 -25.39 -4.36
CA GLU A 8 -2.40 -25.85 -3.01
C GLU A 8 -1.36 -24.95 -2.36
N PHE A 9 -1.51 -24.75 -1.06
CA PHE A 9 -0.50 -24.16 -0.21
C PHE A 9 0.10 -25.24 0.68
N VAL A 10 1.42 -25.36 0.65
CA VAL A 10 2.18 -26.26 1.53
C VAL A 10 3.00 -25.38 2.48
N ASP A 11 2.75 -25.48 3.76
CA ASP A 11 3.48 -24.70 4.77
C ASP A 11 4.89 -25.27 5.03
N GLY A 12 5.68 -24.56 5.87
CA GLY A 12 7.03 -24.99 6.21
C GLY A 12 7.12 -26.32 6.99
N GLY A 13 6.02 -26.80 7.56
CA GLY A 13 5.89 -28.10 8.23
C GLY A 13 5.41 -29.23 7.32
N GLY A 14 5.09 -28.92 6.06
CA GLY A 14 4.56 -29.87 5.09
C GLY A 14 3.05 -30.06 5.15
N ALA A 15 2.31 -29.28 5.95
CA ALA A 15 0.85 -29.35 5.97
C ALA A 15 0.28 -28.70 4.71
N LEU A 16 -0.68 -29.40 4.09
CA LEU A 16 -1.29 -29.02 2.82
C LEU A 16 -2.65 -28.39 3.05
N THR A 17 -2.85 -27.19 2.48
CA THR A 17 -4.15 -26.52 2.41
C THR A 17 -4.56 -26.35 0.96
N VAL A 18 -5.72 -26.88 0.57
CA VAL A 18 -6.25 -26.65 -0.79
C VAL A 18 -6.90 -25.28 -0.84
N LEU A 19 -6.35 -24.40 -1.69
CA LEU A 19 -6.87 -23.03 -1.90
C LEU A 19 -7.96 -23.03 -2.98
N LYS A 20 -7.80 -23.88 -4.01
CA LYS A 20 -8.79 -24.06 -5.08
C LYS A 20 -8.74 -25.52 -5.54
N GLU A 21 -9.87 -26.21 -5.41
CA GLU A 21 -9.96 -27.64 -5.76
C GLU A 21 -9.83 -27.89 -7.25
N LYS A 22 -10.37 -26.98 -8.07
CA LYS A 22 -10.41 -27.19 -9.51
C LYS A 22 -10.38 -25.85 -10.27
N GLU A 23 -9.46 -25.78 -11.22
CA GLU A 23 -9.40 -24.78 -12.27
C GLU A 23 -9.41 -25.50 -13.62
N ALA A 24 -10.47 -25.35 -14.39
CA ALA A 24 -10.59 -25.98 -15.68
C ALA A 24 -9.69 -25.31 -16.72
N LEU A 25 -8.89 -26.10 -17.42
CA LEU A 25 -7.95 -25.64 -18.45
C LEU A 25 -8.38 -26.18 -19.81
N ILE A 26 -8.43 -25.31 -20.80
CA ILE A 26 -8.69 -25.69 -22.19
C ILE A 26 -7.41 -26.15 -22.89
N GLU A 27 -7.55 -26.84 -24.04
CA GLU A 27 -6.40 -27.28 -24.80
C GLU A 27 -5.59 -26.08 -25.33
N GLY A 28 -4.26 -26.13 -25.14
CA GLY A 28 -3.35 -25.08 -25.55
C GLY A 28 -3.30 -23.87 -24.62
N GLU A 29 -4.04 -23.88 -23.53
CA GLU A 29 -3.98 -22.82 -22.53
C GLU A 29 -2.61 -22.79 -21.83
N VAL A 30 -2.04 -21.59 -21.71
CA VAL A 30 -0.79 -21.36 -20.99
C VAL A 30 -1.12 -20.99 -19.55
N VAL A 31 -0.59 -21.76 -18.62
CA VAL A 31 -0.71 -21.52 -17.17
C VAL A 31 0.64 -21.13 -16.63
N ASP A 32 0.68 -20.04 -15.89
CA ASP A 32 1.86 -19.56 -15.20
C ASP A 32 1.50 -19.18 -13.75
N ALA A 33 2.48 -19.19 -12.88
CA ALA A 33 2.35 -18.79 -11.49
C ALA A 33 3.59 -18.03 -11.04
N THR A 34 3.36 -16.98 -10.28
CA THR A 34 4.43 -16.20 -9.66
C THR A 34 4.12 -15.96 -8.18
N ARG A 35 5.10 -15.48 -7.46
CA ARG A 35 4.95 -15.08 -6.06
C ARG A 35 5.76 -13.82 -5.77
N MET A 36 5.29 -13.05 -4.79
CA MET A 36 6.06 -11.97 -4.17
C MET A 36 6.35 -12.32 -2.71
N SER A 37 7.60 -12.15 -2.28
CA SER A 37 7.97 -12.33 -0.88
C SER A 37 7.58 -11.12 -0.07
N VAL A 38 6.64 -11.26 0.87
CA VAL A 38 6.24 -10.18 1.80
C VAL A 38 7.45 -9.64 2.56
N LYS A 39 8.35 -10.50 3.02
CA LYS A 39 9.56 -10.08 3.72
C LYS A 39 10.45 -9.18 2.83
N ALA A 40 10.66 -9.59 1.58
CA ALA A 40 11.48 -8.81 0.64
C ALA A 40 10.78 -7.49 0.25
N LEU A 41 9.46 -7.52 0.03
CA LEU A 41 8.67 -6.34 -0.29
C LEU A 41 8.72 -5.29 0.84
N ARG A 42 8.52 -5.73 2.09
CA ARG A 42 8.58 -4.81 3.24
C ARG A 42 9.96 -4.21 3.42
N ALA A 43 11.04 -5.02 3.29
CA ALA A 43 12.40 -4.53 3.33
C ALA A 43 12.69 -3.53 2.20
N PHE A 44 12.17 -3.78 1.00
CA PHE A 44 12.26 -2.85 -0.13
C PHE A 44 11.58 -1.51 0.21
N PHE A 45 10.35 -1.51 0.75
CA PHE A 45 9.69 -0.27 1.13
C PHE A 45 10.46 0.49 2.22
N GLU A 46 10.99 -0.19 3.23
CA GLU A 46 11.84 0.43 4.26
C GLU A 46 13.04 1.14 3.64
N GLU A 47 13.74 0.47 2.73
CA GLU A 47 14.88 1.04 2.01
C GLU A 47 14.48 2.26 1.16
N GLN A 48 13.39 2.15 0.38
CA GLN A 48 12.96 3.23 -0.50
C GLN A 48 12.44 4.46 0.26
N ILE A 49 11.75 4.27 1.38
CA ILE A 49 11.30 5.34 2.27
C ILE A 49 12.51 6.05 2.89
N ALA A 50 13.49 5.29 3.40
CA ALA A 50 14.71 5.86 3.97
C ALA A 50 15.53 6.64 2.93
N ASP A 51 15.62 6.12 1.71
CA ASP A 51 16.34 6.76 0.62
C ASP A 51 15.65 8.05 0.16
N ALA A 52 14.31 8.04 0.01
CA ALA A 52 13.55 9.25 -0.32
C ALA A 52 13.77 10.36 0.73
N LYS A 53 13.75 9.99 2.03
CA LYS A 53 14.05 10.91 3.13
C LYS A 53 15.47 11.46 3.06
N ALA A 54 16.45 10.60 2.81
CA ALA A 54 17.86 11.01 2.74
C ALA A 54 18.13 11.97 1.57
N GLN A 55 17.39 11.83 0.47
CA GLN A 55 17.47 12.70 -0.70
C GLN A 55 16.57 13.93 -0.61
N ASN A 56 15.73 14.03 0.42
CA ASN A 56 14.72 15.09 0.57
C ASN A 56 13.81 15.22 -0.66
N ILE A 57 13.27 14.10 -1.11
CA ILE A 57 12.34 14.01 -2.25
C ILE A 57 11.05 13.32 -1.82
N LEU A 58 9.97 13.58 -2.55
CA LEU A 58 8.66 12.98 -2.29
C LEU A 58 8.69 11.47 -2.47
N PHE A 59 7.99 10.74 -1.61
CA PHE A 59 7.75 9.31 -1.77
C PHE A 59 6.37 9.08 -2.38
N SER A 60 6.29 8.25 -3.41
CA SER A 60 5.05 7.95 -4.13
C SER A 60 4.98 6.48 -4.53
N LEU A 61 3.86 5.83 -4.21
CA LEU A 61 3.57 4.44 -4.59
C LEU A 61 2.54 4.41 -5.72
N HIS A 62 2.88 3.73 -6.81
CA HIS A 62 2.07 3.63 -8.02
C HIS A 62 1.67 2.18 -8.28
N LEU A 63 0.37 1.91 -8.28
CA LEU A 63 -0.23 0.58 -8.44
C LEU A 63 -1.36 0.62 -9.47
N LYS A 64 -1.82 -0.55 -9.87
CA LYS A 64 -3.01 -0.71 -10.72
C LYS A 64 -4.14 -1.46 -10.00
N ALA A 65 -4.48 -1.03 -8.80
CA ALA A 65 -5.46 -1.67 -7.94
C ALA A 65 -6.87 -1.76 -8.55
N THR A 66 -7.18 -0.95 -9.56
CA THR A 66 -8.45 -1.02 -10.31
C THR A 66 -8.58 -2.25 -11.20
N MET A 67 -7.47 -2.83 -11.64
CA MET A 67 -7.41 -4.08 -12.41
C MET A 67 -6.84 -5.24 -11.59
N MET A 68 -5.70 -5.04 -10.95
CA MET A 68 -5.05 -6.02 -10.08
C MET A 68 -5.70 -6.00 -8.68
N LYS A 69 -7.00 -6.32 -8.63
CA LYS A 69 -7.88 -6.08 -7.48
C LYS A 69 -7.56 -6.87 -6.21
N VAL A 70 -6.69 -7.87 -6.30
CA VAL A 70 -6.26 -8.70 -5.17
C VAL A 70 -4.82 -8.39 -4.80
N SER A 71 -3.88 -8.47 -5.76
CA SER A 71 -2.46 -8.28 -5.50
C SER A 71 -2.12 -6.84 -5.07
N ASP A 72 -2.61 -5.85 -5.80
CA ASP A 72 -2.18 -4.47 -5.61
C ASP A 72 -2.69 -3.84 -4.30
N PRO A 73 -3.95 -4.05 -3.83
CA PRO A 73 -4.34 -3.63 -2.50
C PRO A 73 -3.51 -4.27 -1.38
N VAL A 74 -3.09 -5.54 -1.54
CA VAL A 74 -2.21 -6.22 -0.57
C VAL A 74 -0.81 -5.60 -0.57
N LEU A 75 -0.23 -5.33 -1.75
CA LEU A 75 1.05 -4.62 -1.87
C LEU A 75 0.96 -3.22 -1.24
N PHE A 76 -0.12 -2.51 -1.53
CA PHE A 76 -0.40 -1.19 -0.98
C PHE A 76 -0.50 -1.22 0.56
N GLY A 77 -1.24 -2.17 1.13
CA GLY A 77 -1.36 -2.34 2.58
C GLY A 77 -0.01 -2.58 3.26
N HIS A 78 0.91 -3.29 2.60
CA HIS A 78 2.27 -3.44 3.10
C HIS A 78 3.05 -2.13 3.11
N ALA A 79 2.92 -1.28 2.09
CA ALA A 79 3.54 0.04 2.09
C ALA A 79 2.98 0.94 3.19
N VAL A 80 1.65 0.96 3.35
CA VAL A 80 0.96 1.72 4.43
C VAL A 80 1.45 1.28 5.80
N THR A 81 1.49 -0.03 6.07
CA THR A 81 1.94 -0.56 7.37
C THR A 81 3.44 -0.43 7.61
N VAL A 82 4.26 -0.28 6.57
CA VAL A 82 5.68 0.02 6.73
C VAL A 82 5.87 1.50 7.04
N PHE A 83 5.21 2.39 6.30
CA PHE A 83 5.33 3.83 6.51
C PHE A 83 4.80 4.27 7.89
N PHE A 84 3.62 3.75 8.27
CA PHE A 84 2.94 4.06 9.54
C PHE A 84 3.14 2.97 10.60
N ARG A 85 4.30 2.31 10.63
CA ARG A 85 4.57 1.16 11.52
C ARG A 85 4.22 1.45 12.96
N ASP A 86 4.71 2.55 13.52
CA ASP A 86 4.54 2.90 14.93
C ASP A 86 3.05 3.08 15.28
N VAL A 87 2.25 3.62 14.37
CA VAL A 87 0.80 3.76 14.54
C VAL A 87 0.12 2.39 14.57
N PHE A 88 0.42 1.53 13.60
CA PHE A 88 -0.20 0.20 13.52
C PHE A 88 0.21 -0.71 14.67
N GLU A 89 1.43 -0.60 15.16
CA GLU A 89 1.91 -1.36 16.33
C GLU A 89 1.30 -0.83 17.64
N LYS A 90 1.32 0.49 17.84
CA LYS A 90 0.81 1.13 19.06
C LYS A 90 -0.70 0.97 19.22
N HIS A 91 -1.45 1.04 18.14
CA HIS A 91 -2.92 1.00 18.15
C HIS A 91 -3.50 -0.33 17.63
N ALA A 92 -2.71 -1.42 17.61
CA ALA A 92 -3.08 -2.71 17.03
C ALA A 92 -4.43 -3.24 17.55
N ASP A 93 -4.66 -3.22 18.86
CA ASP A 93 -5.90 -3.70 19.47
C ASP A 93 -7.11 -2.86 19.06
N THR A 94 -6.95 -1.54 19.04
CA THR A 94 -8.02 -0.61 18.61
C THR A 94 -8.35 -0.82 17.14
N PHE A 95 -7.35 -0.94 16.29
CA PHE A 95 -7.52 -1.17 14.85
C PHE A 95 -8.18 -2.52 14.57
N ALA A 96 -7.80 -3.56 15.31
CA ALA A 96 -8.45 -4.87 15.20
C ALA A 96 -9.94 -4.80 15.59
N GLN A 97 -10.29 -4.11 16.68
CA GLN A 97 -11.68 -3.92 17.14
C GLN A 97 -12.52 -3.12 16.14
N LEU A 98 -11.93 -2.10 15.49
CA LEU A 98 -12.59 -1.28 14.48
C LEU A 98 -12.64 -1.97 13.12
N GLY A 99 -11.92 -3.06 12.91
CA GLY A 99 -11.78 -3.73 11.62
C GLY A 99 -11.05 -2.87 10.58
N VAL A 100 -9.99 -2.16 11.00
CA VAL A 100 -9.14 -1.40 10.08
C VAL A 100 -8.43 -2.35 9.13
N ASP A 101 -8.50 -2.05 7.83
CA ASP A 101 -7.81 -2.79 6.78
C ASP A 101 -6.82 -1.87 6.06
N ALA A 102 -5.53 -2.09 6.30
CA ALA A 102 -4.45 -1.32 5.67
C ALA A 102 -4.45 -1.41 4.13
N ASN A 103 -5.06 -2.46 3.56
CA ASN A 103 -5.20 -2.61 2.11
C ASN A 103 -6.10 -1.51 1.49
N ASN A 104 -6.93 -0.88 2.31
CA ASN A 104 -7.75 0.28 1.92
C ASN A 104 -7.07 1.63 2.22
N GLY A 105 -5.87 1.61 2.77
CA GLY A 105 -5.05 2.78 3.02
C GLY A 105 -5.37 3.56 4.29
N LEU A 106 -4.71 4.70 4.44
CA LEU A 106 -4.89 5.61 5.57
C LEU A 106 -6.32 6.17 5.64
N GLY A 107 -7.03 6.26 4.51
CA GLY A 107 -8.43 6.68 4.46
C GLY A 107 -9.37 5.75 5.21
N ASP A 108 -9.09 4.44 5.25
CA ASP A 108 -9.86 3.48 6.06
C ASP A 108 -9.62 3.74 7.56
N VAL A 109 -8.37 3.98 7.96
CA VAL A 109 -8.04 4.38 9.34
C VAL A 109 -8.84 5.61 9.74
N ALA A 110 -8.78 6.69 8.95
CA ALA A 110 -9.47 7.95 9.22
C ALA A 110 -10.99 7.75 9.36
N THR A 111 -11.58 6.94 8.49
CA THR A 111 -13.02 6.63 8.53
C THR A 111 -13.40 5.85 9.79
N LYS A 112 -12.63 4.85 10.16
CA LYS A 112 -12.90 3.95 11.28
C LYS A 112 -12.72 4.62 12.64
N ILE A 113 -11.69 5.46 12.79
CA ILE A 113 -11.45 6.20 14.03
C ILE A 113 -12.42 7.35 14.26
N ALA A 114 -13.19 7.75 13.24
CA ALA A 114 -14.16 8.85 13.37
C ALA A 114 -15.23 8.61 14.43
N GLY A 115 -15.53 7.35 14.74
CA GLY A 115 -16.49 6.96 15.78
C GLY A 115 -15.92 6.83 17.19
N LEU A 116 -14.62 7.02 17.37
CA LEU A 116 -13.96 6.93 18.68
C LEU A 116 -14.22 8.18 19.55
N PRO A 117 -14.05 8.08 20.89
CA PRO A 117 -13.95 9.24 21.76
C PRO A 117 -12.88 10.23 21.25
N ALA A 118 -13.15 11.54 21.41
CA ALA A 118 -12.35 12.60 20.83
C ALA A 118 -10.86 12.56 21.24
N ASP A 119 -10.57 12.17 22.48
CA ASP A 119 -9.22 12.03 23.02
C ASP A 119 -8.46 10.87 22.40
N GLN A 120 -9.12 9.72 22.22
CA GLN A 120 -8.52 8.56 21.54
C GLN A 120 -8.26 8.85 20.06
N LYS A 121 -9.24 9.43 19.38
CA LYS A 121 -9.09 9.85 17.99
C LYS A 121 -7.91 10.82 17.83
N ALA A 122 -7.86 11.87 18.64
CA ALA A 122 -6.78 12.87 18.62
C ALA A 122 -5.40 12.26 18.85
N THR A 123 -5.31 11.24 19.72
CA THR A 123 -4.06 10.52 19.98
C THR A 123 -3.59 9.77 18.72
N ILE A 124 -4.48 9.06 18.03
CA ILE A 124 -4.15 8.32 16.81
C ILE A 124 -3.76 9.31 15.68
N GLU A 125 -4.50 10.40 15.53
CA GLU A 125 -4.19 11.44 14.52
C GLU A 125 -2.82 12.09 14.79
N ALA A 126 -2.46 12.33 16.04
CA ALA A 126 -1.14 12.85 16.42
C ALA A 126 -0.02 11.84 16.11
N ASP A 127 -0.24 10.56 16.35
CA ASP A 127 0.74 9.52 16.03
C ASP A 127 0.91 9.35 14.50
N ILE A 128 -0.17 9.48 13.73
CA ILE A 128 -0.11 9.49 12.26
C ILE A 128 0.74 10.68 11.78
N GLN A 129 0.47 11.87 12.32
CA GLN A 129 1.25 13.06 11.97
C GLN A 129 2.73 12.90 12.33
N ALA A 130 3.02 12.32 13.50
CA ALA A 130 4.40 12.05 13.92
C ALA A 130 5.13 11.09 12.93
N CYS A 131 4.45 10.08 12.39
CA CYS A 131 5.02 9.23 11.35
C CYS A 131 5.28 10.00 10.05
N MET A 132 4.37 10.91 9.67
CA MET A 132 4.54 11.76 8.47
C MET A 132 5.74 12.70 8.65
N ASP A 133 5.87 13.33 9.81
CA ASP A 133 6.99 14.24 10.13
C ASP A 133 8.34 13.49 10.21
N ALA A 134 8.29 12.22 10.64
CA ALA A 134 9.49 11.37 10.73
C ALA A 134 9.91 10.77 9.38
N GLY A 135 8.98 10.62 8.42
CA GLY A 135 9.21 10.06 7.09
C GLY A 135 9.75 11.05 6.07
N PRO A 136 9.83 10.66 4.79
CA PRO A 136 9.90 11.59 3.68
C PRO A 136 8.53 12.24 3.46
N ASP A 137 8.49 13.39 2.80
CA ASP A 137 7.22 13.94 2.34
C ASP A 137 6.54 12.99 1.36
N LEU A 138 5.22 12.87 1.50
CA LEU A 138 4.41 12.02 0.63
C LEU A 138 3.89 12.81 -0.58
N TYR A 139 3.85 12.13 -1.73
CA TYR A 139 3.13 12.64 -2.89
C TYR A 139 1.67 12.90 -2.53
N MET A 140 1.16 14.09 -2.86
CA MET A 140 -0.20 14.51 -2.56
C MET A 140 -1.13 14.26 -3.74
N VAL A 141 -2.23 13.58 -3.48
CA VAL A 141 -3.37 13.49 -4.41
C VAL A 141 -4.24 14.76 -4.33
N ASN A 142 -4.37 15.29 -3.14
CA ASN A 142 -5.05 16.55 -2.89
C ASN A 142 -4.44 17.26 -1.68
N SER A 143 -3.54 18.21 -1.93
CA SER A 143 -2.85 18.98 -0.88
C SER A 143 -3.80 19.82 -0.03
N ASP A 144 -4.83 20.43 -0.62
CA ASP A 144 -5.80 21.23 0.12
C ASP A 144 -6.57 20.44 1.20
N LYS A 145 -6.73 19.14 0.97
CA LYS A 145 -7.43 18.21 1.87
C LYS A 145 -6.49 17.32 2.68
N GLY A 146 -5.19 17.45 2.51
CA GLY A 146 -4.20 16.58 3.16
C GLY A 146 -4.26 15.12 2.70
N ILE A 147 -4.77 14.85 1.49
CA ILE A 147 -4.89 13.49 0.95
C ILE A 147 -3.61 13.11 0.22
N THR A 148 -2.86 12.18 0.78
CA THR A 148 -1.66 11.61 0.19
C THR A 148 -1.98 10.42 -0.70
N ASN A 149 -1.02 9.95 -1.47
CA ASN A 149 -1.19 8.74 -2.28
C ASN A 149 -1.24 7.44 -1.44
N LEU A 150 -1.00 7.49 -0.13
CA LEU A 150 -1.21 6.36 0.78
C LEU A 150 -2.60 6.32 1.43
N HIS A 151 -3.53 7.21 1.03
CA HIS A 151 -4.90 7.22 1.56
C HIS A 151 -5.78 6.14 0.94
N VAL A 152 -5.71 5.94 -0.39
CA VAL A 152 -6.52 4.93 -1.11
C VAL A 152 -5.70 4.32 -2.24
N PRO A 153 -5.73 2.98 -2.43
CA PRO A 153 -4.88 2.29 -3.39
C PRO A 153 -5.16 2.63 -4.86
N SER A 154 -6.32 3.20 -5.18
CA SER A 154 -6.73 3.56 -6.55
C SER A 154 -6.49 5.02 -6.92
N ASP A 155 -6.02 5.88 -6.00
CA ASP A 155 -5.88 7.31 -6.25
C ASP A 155 -4.71 7.63 -7.18
N VAL A 156 -3.66 6.79 -7.17
CA VAL A 156 -2.49 6.96 -8.04
C VAL A 156 -2.30 5.69 -8.87
N ILE A 157 -2.87 5.70 -10.09
CA ILE A 157 -2.87 4.56 -11.01
C ILE A 157 -1.67 4.65 -11.93
N ILE A 158 -0.81 3.65 -11.95
CA ILE A 158 0.46 3.63 -12.69
C ILE A 158 0.32 4.02 -14.17
N ASP A 159 -0.72 3.57 -14.87
CA ASP A 159 -0.93 3.87 -16.32
C ASP A 159 -1.24 5.35 -16.59
N ALA A 160 -1.78 6.08 -15.61
CA ALA A 160 -2.08 7.50 -15.74
C ALA A 160 -0.98 8.37 -15.12
N SER A 161 -0.52 8.02 -13.92
CA SER A 161 0.43 8.82 -13.15
C SER A 161 1.86 8.75 -13.68
N MET A 162 2.36 7.56 -14.02
CA MET A 162 3.75 7.40 -14.48
C MET A 162 4.05 8.14 -15.79
N PRO A 163 3.21 8.08 -16.86
CA PRO A 163 3.42 8.89 -18.04
C PRO A 163 3.39 10.41 -17.76
N SER A 164 2.57 10.85 -16.80
CA SER A 164 2.50 12.25 -16.41
C SER A 164 3.77 12.69 -15.68
N ILE A 165 4.20 11.94 -14.69
CA ILE A 165 5.42 12.22 -13.91
C ILE A 165 6.65 12.21 -14.81
N ILE A 166 6.80 11.22 -15.70
CA ILE A 166 7.94 11.13 -16.61
C ILE A 166 7.98 12.36 -17.54
N ARG A 167 6.84 12.76 -18.13
CA ARG A 167 6.76 13.95 -18.96
C ARG A 167 7.02 15.24 -18.18
N GLY A 168 6.64 15.29 -16.92
CA GLY A 168 6.88 16.39 -15.98
C GLY A 168 8.30 16.42 -15.40
N GLY A 169 9.22 15.55 -15.86
CA GLY A 169 10.61 15.53 -15.41
C GLY A 169 10.80 14.91 -14.01
N GLY A 170 9.94 13.99 -13.60
CA GLY A 170 10.03 13.31 -12.30
C GLY A 170 9.44 14.11 -11.14
N LYS A 171 8.62 15.12 -11.43
CA LYS A 171 8.00 15.98 -10.41
C LYS A 171 6.66 15.44 -9.94
N GLY A 172 6.36 15.68 -8.65
CA GLY A 172 5.09 15.42 -8.01
C GLY A 172 4.70 16.58 -7.08
N TRP A 173 3.53 16.50 -6.45
CA TRP A 173 2.99 17.54 -5.59
C TRP A 173 3.27 17.25 -4.11
N GLY A 174 3.87 18.20 -3.40
CA GLY A 174 4.11 18.16 -1.96
C GLY A 174 2.94 18.69 -1.12
N GLN A 175 3.07 18.60 0.20
CA GLN A 175 2.06 19.09 1.15
C GLN A 175 1.86 20.61 1.07
N ASP A 176 2.91 21.34 0.70
CA ASP A 176 2.89 22.79 0.47
C ASP A 176 2.19 23.21 -0.83
N GLY A 177 1.77 22.23 -1.65
CA GLY A 177 1.16 22.47 -2.95
C GLY A 177 2.17 22.80 -4.07
N GLU A 178 3.47 22.68 -3.79
CA GLU A 178 4.54 22.92 -4.76
C GLU A 178 5.02 21.61 -5.40
N GLU A 179 5.65 21.73 -6.58
CA GLU A 179 6.24 20.59 -7.26
C GLU A 179 7.61 20.25 -6.70
N GLY A 180 7.79 18.97 -6.32
CA GLY A 180 9.05 18.41 -5.84
C GLY A 180 9.52 17.21 -6.65
N ASP A 181 10.81 16.91 -6.58
CA ASP A 181 11.34 15.66 -7.11
C ASP A 181 10.69 14.47 -6.39
N THR A 182 10.38 13.42 -7.14
CA THR A 182 9.56 12.32 -6.62
C THR A 182 10.22 10.96 -6.85
N LYS A 183 10.33 10.18 -5.80
CA LYS A 183 10.67 8.76 -5.86
C LYS A 183 9.42 7.94 -6.05
N CYS A 184 9.24 7.40 -7.25
CA CYS A 184 8.15 6.51 -7.59
C CYS A 184 8.57 5.05 -7.37
N VAL A 185 7.77 4.29 -6.65
CA VAL A 185 7.93 2.86 -6.36
C VAL A 185 6.69 2.08 -6.74
#